data_c4e933b3a29bd6b59a4e172a724f2d5c
#
_entry.id   c4e933b3a29bd6b59a4e172a724f2d5c
#
_cell.length_a   1.000
_cell.length_b   1.000
_cell.length_c   1.000
_cell.angle_alpha   90.00
_cell.angle_beta   90.00
_cell.angle_gamma   90.00
#
_symmetry.space_group_name_H-M   'P 1'
#
loop_
_entity.id
_entity.type
_entity.pdbx_description
1 polymer ?
#
loop_
_entity_poly.entity_id
_entity_poly.type
_entity_poly.pdbx_seq_one_letter_code
_entity_poly.pdbx_strand_id
1 'polypeptide(L)'
;MSRMLFANMPVRDVVATRSFFEGLGFAFNDVFSDENTASMIVSDQATVMFLATSRFEDFISDSICDTSSAREVLMCISAESRDEVDSLTDAAIAAGGSKWMEPQDHGFMYGRAFRDLDNHVWEVMWMDPSAIPES
;
A
#
# COMPACT_ATOMS: atom_id res chain seq x y z
N MET A 1 -7.44 -22.42 10.69
CA MET A 1 -6.78 -22.13 9.40
C MET A 1 -6.73 -20.61 9.19
N SER A 2 -5.54 -20.11 8.92
CA SER A 2 -5.37 -18.69 8.60
C SER A 2 -5.74 -18.43 7.15
N ARG A 3 -6.49 -17.37 6.90
CA ARG A 3 -6.77 -16.93 5.54
C ARG A 3 -5.72 -15.93 5.10
N MET A 4 -5.38 -15.98 3.83
CA MET A 4 -4.52 -14.97 3.20
C MET A 4 -5.42 -13.92 2.54
N LEU A 5 -4.97 -12.68 2.57
CA LEU A 5 -5.63 -11.59 1.86
C LEU A 5 -4.82 -11.24 0.61
N PHE A 6 -5.50 -11.15 -0.51
CA PHE A 6 -4.92 -10.67 -1.77
C PHE A 6 -5.70 -9.45 -2.22
N ALA A 7 -5.07 -8.29 -2.18
CA ALA A 7 -5.67 -7.06 -2.68
C ALA A 7 -5.13 -6.79 -4.09
N ASN A 8 -6.01 -6.61 -5.05
CA ASN A 8 -5.63 -6.35 -6.45
C ASN A 8 -5.88 -4.88 -6.76
N MET A 9 -4.88 -4.20 -7.30
CA MET A 9 -4.94 -2.77 -7.56
C MET A 9 -4.44 -2.48 -8.98
N PRO A 10 -5.15 -1.64 -9.75
CA PRO A 10 -4.68 -1.25 -11.08
C PRO A 10 -3.57 -0.21 -11.00
N VAL A 11 -2.57 -0.37 -11.85
CA VAL A 11 -1.47 0.60 -11.97
C VAL A 11 -1.15 0.82 -13.43
N ARG A 12 -0.67 2.04 -13.74
CA ARG A 12 -0.33 2.40 -15.12
C ARG A 12 1.00 1.80 -15.56
N ASP A 13 1.95 1.66 -14.64
CA ASP A 13 3.29 1.18 -14.94
C ASP A 13 3.75 0.22 -13.83
N VAL A 14 3.69 -1.08 -14.13
CA VAL A 14 4.01 -2.13 -13.16
C VAL A 14 5.47 -2.05 -12.70
N VAL A 15 6.38 -1.76 -13.64
CA VAL A 15 7.82 -1.67 -13.32
C VAL A 15 8.09 -0.48 -12.38
N ALA A 16 7.51 0.67 -12.67
CA ALA A 16 7.67 1.86 -11.85
C ALA A 16 7.08 1.65 -10.46
N THR A 17 5.91 1.01 -10.37
CA THR A 17 5.25 0.71 -9.09
C THR A 17 6.11 -0.22 -8.25
N ARG A 18 6.63 -1.28 -8.85
CA ARG A 18 7.50 -2.22 -8.14
C ARG A 18 8.75 -1.51 -7.61
N SER A 19 9.41 -0.71 -8.43
CA SER A 19 10.59 0.05 -8.01
C SER A 19 10.26 1.00 -6.87
N PHE A 20 9.11 1.66 -6.93
CA PHE A 20 8.66 2.57 -5.88
C PHE A 20 8.57 1.85 -4.52
N PHE A 21 7.86 0.73 -4.47
CA PHE A 21 7.67 0.00 -3.22
C PHE A 21 8.93 -0.75 -2.77
N GLU A 22 9.76 -1.23 -3.70
CA GLU A 22 11.06 -1.80 -3.32
C GLU A 22 11.94 -0.74 -2.64
N GLY A 23 11.88 0.50 -3.11
CA GLY A 23 12.58 1.61 -2.48
C GLY A 23 12.09 1.92 -1.07
N LEU A 24 10.87 1.52 -0.72
CA LEU A 24 10.32 1.65 0.62
C LEU A 24 10.64 0.45 1.52
N GLY A 25 11.29 -0.58 0.98
CA GLY A 25 11.67 -1.76 1.74
C GLY A 25 10.79 -2.98 1.56
N PHE A 26 9.80 -2.92 0.64
CA PHE A 26 8.93 -4.08 0.39
C PHE A 26 9.60 -5.08 -0.54
N ALA A 27 9.38 -6.37 -0.27
CA ALA A 27 9.82 -7.46 -1.12
C ALA A 27 8.69 -7.87 -2.06
N PHE A 28 9.06 -8.42 -3.21
CA PHE A 28 8.12 -8.92 -4.22
C PHE A 28 8.38 -10.38 -4.50
N ASN A 29 7.32 -11.10 -4.85
CA ASN A 29 7.39 -12.53 -5.19
C ASN A 29 7.52 -12.67 -6.70
N ASP A 30 8.72 -13.05 -7.17
CA ASP A 30 8.99 -13.15 -8.61
C ASP A 30 8.20 -14.28 -9.27
N VAL A 31 7.86 -15.35 -8.53
CA VAL A 31 7.08 -16.46 -9.08
C VAL A 31 5.70 -16.00 -9.53
N PHE A 32 5.11 -15.03 -8.83
CA PHE A 32 3.79 -14.50 -9.12
C PHE A 32 3.86 -13.11 -9.74
N SER A 33 4.99 -12.73 -10.32
CA SER A 33 5.18 -11.45 -10.99
C SER A 33 5.58 -11.68 -12.44
N ASP A 34 5.12 -10.79 -13.31
CA ASP A 34 5.49 -10.78 -14.73
C ASP A 34 5.41 -9.34 -15.26
N GLU A 35 5.37 -9.14 -16.58
CA GLU A 35 5.32 -7.80 -17.17
C GLU A 35 4.02 -7.05 -16.85
N ASN A 36 2.95 -7.76 -16.47
CA ASN A 36 1.63 -7.18 -16.19
C ASN A 36 1.22 -7.24 -14.73
N THR A 37 2.05 -7.83 -13.88
CA THR A 37 1.71 -8.09 -12.47
C THR A 37 2.94 -7.96 -11.60
N ALA A 38 2.81 -7.21 -10.49
CA ALA A 38 3.83 -7.19 -9.45
C ALA A 38 3.19 -7.62 -8.13
N SER A 39 3.68 -8.73 -7.56
CA SER A 39 3.14 -9.32 -6.35
C SER A 39 3.95 -8.86 -5.15
N MET A 40 3.42 -7.90 -4.39
CA MET A 40 4.10 -7.32 -3.23
C MET A 40 3.76 -8.07 -1.96
N ILE A 41 4.79 -8.47 -1.23
CA ILE A 41 4.63 -9.19 0.04
C ILE A 41 4.50 -8.14 1.16
N VAL A 42 3.33 -8.11 1.82
CA VAL A 42 3.14 -7.28 3.00
C VAL A 42 3.48 -8.09 4.26
N SER A 43 3.00 -9.32 4.30
CA SER A 43 3.28 -10.28 5.37
C SER A 43 3.04 -11.69 4.84
N ASP A 44 3.22 -12.70 5.69
CA ASP A 44 2.91 -14.08 5.33
C ASP A 44 1.43 -14.27 4.98
N GLN A 45 0.56 -13.38 5.43
CA GLN A 45 -0.88 -13.51 5.28
C GLN A 45 -1.49 -12.46 4.35
N ALA A 46 -0.71 -11.49 3.89
CA ALA A 46 -1.23 -10.38 3.08
C ALA A 46 -0.32 -10.07 1.91
N THR A 47 -0.90 -10.04 0.72
CA THR A 47 -0.22 -9.73 -0.54
C THR A 47 -1.01 -8.68 -1.29
N VAL A 48 -0.32 -7.72 -1.89
CA VAL A 48 -0.93 -6.74 -2.79
C VAL A 48 -0.45 -7.05 -4.20
N MET A 49 -1.41 -7.27 -5.10
CA MET A 49 -1.14 -7.55 -6.51
C MET A 49 -1.36 -6.26 -7.30
N PHE A 50 -0.28 -5.68 -7.78
CA PHE A 50 -0.37 -4.52 -8.68
C PHE A 50 -0.51 -5.04 -10.11
N LEU A 51 -1.62 -4.75 -10.73
CA LEU A 51 -1.94 -5.24 -12.08
C LEU A 51 -1.90 -4.08 -13.06
N ALA A 52 -1.27 -4.29 -14.21
CA ALA A 52 -1.37 -3.32 -15.28
C ALA A 52 -2.86 -3.05 -15.59
N THR A 53 -3.19 -1.83 -15.94
CA THR A 53 -4.58 -1.41 -16.19
C THR A 53 -5.33 -2.39 -17.08
N SER A 54 -4.71 -2.83 -18.19
CA SER A 54 -5.33 -3.78 -19.13
C SER A 54 -5.57 -5.15 -18.46
N ARG A 55 -4.68 -5.56 -17.58
CA ARG A 55 -4.83 -6.83 -16.87
C ARG A 55 -5.94 -6.74 -15.82
N PHE A 56 -6.02 -5.62 -15.10
CA PHE A 56 -7.08 -5.40 -14.12
C PHE A 56 -8.46 -5.42 -14.79
N GLU A 57 -8.57 -4.84 -15.97
CA GLU A 57 -9.82 -4.80 -16.72
C GLU A 57 -10.35 -6.19 -17.06
N ASP A 58 -9.48 -7.21 -17.15
CA ASP A 58 -9.91 -8.58 -17.39
C ASP A 58 -10.73 -9.16 -16.24
N PHE A 59 -10.63 -8.57 -15.04
CA PHE A 59 -11.27 -9.09 -13.83
C PHE A 59 -12.50 -8.29 -13.40
N ILE A 60 -12.84 -7.23 -14.12
CA ILE A 60 -14.00 -6.41 -13.80
C ILE A 60 -14.90 -6.26 -15.03
N SER A 61 -16.17 -5.98 -14.79
CA SER A 61 -17.13 -5.68 -15.84
C SER A 61 -17.48 -4.19 -15.90
N ASP A 62 -16.99 -3.43 -14.93
CA ASP A 62 -17.24 -1.99 -14.80
C ASP A 62 -16.00 -1.20 -15.18
N SER A 63 -16.03 0.10 -14.94
CA SER A 63 -14.90 0.97 -15.16
C SER A 63 -13.92 0.93 -13.98
N ILE A 64 -12.63 1.13 -14.26
CA ILE A 64 -11.63 1.33 -13.22
C ILE A 64 -11.93 2.68 -12.53
N CYS A 65 -11.84 2.69 -11.20
CA CYS A 65 -12.01 3.91 -10.41
C CYS A 65 -10.97 4.96 -10.82
N ASP A 66 -11.43 6.18 -11.07
CA ASP A 66 -10.53 7.31 -11.33
C ASP A 66 -9.99 7.84 -9.99
N THR A 67 -8.80 7.40 -9.62
CA THR A 67 -8.15 7.74 -8.35
C THR A 67 -7.68 9.20 -8.28
N SER A 68 -7.73 9.93 -9.38
CA SER A 68 -7.45 11.37 -9.35
C SER A 68 -8.59 12.16 -8.71
N SER A 69 -9.79 11.60 -8.70
CA SER A 69 -11.01 12.27 -8.21
C SER A 69 -11.82 11.48 -7.21
N ALA A 70 -11.57 10.17 -7.06
CA ALA A 70 -12.36 9.30 -6.20
C ALA A 70 -11.47 8.29 -5.49
N ARG A 71 -11.96 7.72 -4.39
CA ARG A 71 -11.23 6.70 -3.62
C ARG A 71 -11.98 5.39 -3.66
N GLU A 72 -11.31 4.34 -4.15
CA GLU A 72 -11.86 2.99 -4.15
C GLU A 72 -11.58 2.28 -2.83
N VAL A 73 -10.47 2.61 -2.17
CA VAL A 73 -10.02 1.94 -0.95
C VAL A 73 -8.97 2.79 -0.24
N LEU A 74 -8.87 2.63 1.07
CA LEU A 74 -7.74 3.14 1.86
C LEU A 74 -6.98 1.92 2.36
N MET A 75 -5.74 1.78 1.91
CA MET A 75 -4.86 0.68 2.34
C MET A 75 -4.13 1.13 3.59
N CYS A 76 -4.28 0.39 4.68
CA CYS A 76 -3.59 0.71 5.92
C CYS A 76 -2.65 -0.42 6.29
N ILE A 77 -1.38 -0.09 6.49
CA ILE A 77 -0.36 -1.04 6.92
C ILE A 77 0.19 -0.61 8.28
N SER A 78 0.60 -1.59 9.07
CA SER A 78 1.16 -1.33 10.39
C SER A 78 2.65 -1.00 10.31
N ALA A 79 3.13 -0.28 11.30
CA ALA A 79 4.54 -0.01 11.53
C ALA A 79 4.88 -0.34 12.98
N GLU A 80 6.14 -0.63 13.26
CA GLU A 80 6.57 -1.07 14.58
C GLU A 80 6.93 0.09 15.52
N SER A 81 7.02 1.30 14.98
CA SER A 81 7.37 2.50 15.76
C SER A 81 6.88 3.76 15.06
N ARG A 82 6.83 4.86 15.82
CA ARG A 82 6.57 6.18 15.25
C ARG A 82 7.62 6.57 14.23
N ASP A 83 8.88 6.25 14.50
CA ASP A 83 9.98 6.57 13.58
C ASP A 83 9.81 5.85 12.25
N GLU A 84 9.33 4.60 12.26
CA GLU A 84 9.07 3.85 11.04
C GLU A 84 7.91 4.46 10.24
N VAL A 85 6.85 4.93 10.92
CA VAL A 85 5.76 5.65 10.25
C VAL A 85 6.32 6.84 9.48
N ASP A 86 7.17 7.63 10.12
CA ASP A 86 7.76 8.82 9.50
C ASP A 86 8.72 8.46 8.37
N SER A 87 9.64 7.52 8.60
CA SER A 87 10.66 7.19 7.61
C SER A 87 10.04 6.57 6.36
N LEU A 88 9.05 5.70 6.51
CA LEU A 88 8.38 5.08 5.37
C LEU A 88 7.58 6.10 4.58
N THR A 89 6.82 6.95 5.27
CA THR A 89 6.01 7.98 4.61
C THR A 89 6.88 9.01 3.89
N ASP A 90 7.95 9.47 4.55
CA ASP A 90 8.86 10.43 3.95
C ASP A 90 9.58 9.84 2.72
N ALA A 91 9.97 8.57 2.79
CA ALA A 91 10.58 7.88 1.66
C ALA A 91 9.61 7.76 0.49
N ALA A 92 8.34 7.48 0.76
CA ALA A 92 7.31 7.38 -0.29
C ALA A 92 7.14 8.71 -1.01
N ILE A 93 7.07 9.80 -0.27
CA ILE A 93 6.92 11.15 -0.85
C ILE A 93 8.17 11.50 -1.67
N ALA A 94 9.36 11.18 -1.17
CA ALA A 94 10.61 11.45 -1.88
C ALA A 94 10.75 10.61 -3.16
N ALA A 95 10.14 9.43 -3.20
CA ALA A 95 10.24 8.52 -4.34
C ALA A 95 9.22 8.82 -5.46
N GLY A 96 8.42 9.86 -5.32
CA GLY A 96 7.44 10.27 -6.34
C GLY A 96 5.99 10.17 -5.90
N GLY A 97 5.73 9.68 -4.71
CA GLY A 97 4.41 9.74 -4.10
C GLY A 97 4.07 11.16 -3.66
N SER A 98 2.92 11.34 -3.05
CA SER A 98 2.50 12.66 -2.60
C SER A 98 1.81 12.58 -1.24
N LYS A 99 1.77 13.72 -0.57
CA LYS A 99 1.10 13.85 0.73
C LYS A 99 -0.40 13.64 0.55
N TRP A 100 -1.02 12.99 1.54
CA TRP A 100 -2.47 12.81 1.57
C TRP A 100 -3.09 13.68 2.67
N MET A 101 -3.26 13.14 3.87
CA MET A 101 -3.87 13.87 4.98
C MET A 101 -2.82 14.26 6.00
N GLU A 102 -3.17 15.16 6.90
CA GLU A 102 -2.30 15.53 8.00
C GLU A 102 -2.08 14.34 8.94
N PRO A 103 -0.92 14.29 9.64
CA PRO A 103 -0.68 13.23 10.61
C PRO A 103 -1.77 13.14 11.66
N GLN A 104 -2.04 11.91 12.11
CA GLN A 104 -3.00 11.62 13.18
C GLN A 104 -2.22 11.13 14.39
N ASP A 105 -2.17 11.93 15.45
CA ASP A 105 -1.45 11.57 16.67
C ASP A 105 -2.41 11.57 17.85
N HIS A 106 -2.69 10.37 18.36
CA HIS A 106 -3.60 10.17 19.50
C HIS A 106 -2.85 9.69 20.74
N GLY A 107 -1.52 9.81 20.77
CA GLY A 107 -0.69 9.35 21.86
C GLY A 107 -0.41 7.85 21.75
N PHE A 108 -1.43 7.03 21.94
CA PHE A 108 -1.32 5.56 21.82
C PHE A 108 -1.26 5.09 20.38
N MET A 109 -1.57 5.95 19.44
CA MET A 109 -1.61 5.63 18.02
C MET A 109 -1.09 6.83 17.23
N TYR A 110 -0.23 6.55 16.25
CA TYR A 110 0.31 7.57 15.36
C TYR A 110 0.26 7.06 13.92
N GLY A 111 -0.29 7.87 13.03
CA GLY A 111 -0.42 7.50 11.64
C GLY A 111 -0.16 8.66 10.71
N ARG A 112 0.34 8.32 9.52
CA ARG A 112 0.50 9.22 8.40
C ARG A 112 0.02 8.52 7.14
N ALA A 113 -0.13 9.26 6.07
CA ALA A 113 -0.60 8.69 4.81
C ALA A 113 0.12 9.33 3.63
N PHE A 114 0.20 8.57 2.54
CA PHE A 114 0.74 9.06 1.27
C PHE A 114 -0.09 8.52 0.11
N ARG A 115 0.04 9.16 -1.04
CA ARG A 115 -0.48 8.61 -2.30
C ARG A 115 0.68 8.01 -3.06
N ASP A 116 0.47 6.83 -3.62
CA ASP A 116 1.48 6.20 -4.46
C ASP A 116 1.47 6.81 -5.88
N LEU A 117 2.19 6.19 -6.82
CA LEU A 117 2.32 6.71 -8.17
C LEU A 117 0.99 6.75 -8.95
N ASP A 118 0.02 5.95 -8.52
CA ASP A 118 -1.31 5.87 -9.15
C ASP A 118 -2.40 6.49 -8.28
N ASN A 119 -2.02 7.30 -7.29
CA ASN A 119 -2.93 7.96 -6.36
C ASN A 119 -3.73 7.01 -5.47
N HIS A 120 -3.30 5.77 -5.33
CA HIS A 120 -3.83 4.89 -4.29
C HIS A 120 -3.33 5.38 -2.95
N VAL A 121 -4.23 5.46 -1.96
CA VAL A 121 -3.89 5.98 -0.64
C VAL A 121 -3.42 4.87 0.27
N TRP A 122 -2.28 5.10 0.91
CA TRP A 122 -1.67 4.20 1.88
C TRP A 122 -1.54 4.91 3.21
N GLU A 123 -2.17 4.33 4.23
CA GLU A 123 -2.00 4.78 5.61
C GLU A 123 -0.94 3.91 6.26
N VAL A 124 -0.06 4.52 7.04
CA VAL A 124 0.97 3.82 7.81
C VAL A 124 0.71 4.14 9.27
N MET A 125 0.48 3.12 10.08
CA MET A 125 0.01 3.31 11.45
C MET A 125 0.83 2.51 12.45
N TRP A 126 1.24 3.18 13.53
CA TRP A 126 1.79 2.55 14.70
C TRP A 126 0.79 2.65 15.85
N MET A 127 0.69 1.59 16.61
CA MET A 127 -0.13 1.56 17.81
C MET A 127 0.69 1.01 18.96
N ASP A 128 0.61 1.67 20.13
CA ASP A 128 1.28 1.20 21.33
C ASP A 128 0.75 -0.20 21.68
N PRO A 129 1.61 -1.24 21.72
CA PRO A 129 1.15 -2.59 22.00
C PRO A 129 0.44 -2.72 23.35
N SER A 130 0.81 -1.90 24.33
CA SER A 130 0.19 -1.94 25.66
C SER A 130 -1.23 -1.37 25.67
N ALA A 131 -1.60 -0.62 24.62
CA ALA A 131 -2.94 -0.02 24.49
C ALA A 131 -3.90 -0.90 23.68
N ILE A 132 -3.40 -1.97 23.05
CA ILE A 132 -4.23 -2.86 22.23
C ILE A 132 -4.92 -3.86 23.15
N PRO A 133 -6.27 -3.94 23.13
CA PRO A 133 -6.98 -4.93 23.96
C PRO A 133 -6.61 -6.35 23.52
N GLU A 134 -6.45 -7.25 24.51
CA GLU A 134 -6.28 -8.66 24.21
C GLU A 134 -7.62 -9.24 23.73
N SER A 135 -7.53 -10.07 22.70
CA SER A 135 -8.71 -10.72 22.13
C SER A 135 -8.94 -12.10 22.71
#